data_e24b5f98469518a3196b5ac9318d08b0
#
_entry.id   e24b5f98469518a3196b5ac9318d08b0
#
_cell.length_a   1.000
_cell.length_b   1.000
_cell.length_c   1.000
_cell.angle_alpha   90.00
_cell.angle_beta   90.00
_cell.angle_gamma   90.00
#
_symmetry.space_group_name_H-M   'P 1'
#
loop_
_entity.id
_entity.type
_entity.pdbx_description
1 polymer ?
#
loop_
_entity_poly.entity_id
_entity_poly.type
_entity_poly.pdbx_seq_one_letter_code
_entity_poly.pdbx_strand_id
1 'polypeptide(L)'
;MHEDGNDDGRQGESRLSGSGVNQPQFLALERELTVLFRRARANQGEMAREVHPDLESSAYGLLVRLGESGGQRATDLAAYIGVGKATMSRQLRALEELGLVAREPDPADGRAWLVTLTPEGQERVGRVREARRARYARRLGDWDPREVAELARLLHELNRGMEK
;
A
#
# COMPACT_ATOMS: atom_id res chain seq x y z
N MET A 1 60.24 13.30 -25.16
CA MET A 1 59.97 14.55 -24.45
C MET A 1 58.47 14.71 -24.34
N HIS A 2 57.98 14.52 -23.08
CA HIS A 2 56.64 14.76 -22.53
C HIS A 2 55.50 13.87 -23.11
N GLU A 3 55.02 12.82 -22.52
CA GLU A 3 54.35 12.62 -21.18
C GLU A 3 53.47 13.78 -20.80
N ASP A 4 52.20 13.49 -20.85
CA ASP A 4 51.26 13.84 -19.76
C ASP A 4 50.00 13.05 -19.96
N GLY A 5 49.73 12.18 -19.13
CA GLY A 5 48.79 11.49 -18.42
C GLY A 5 47.54 12.33 -18.13
N ASN A 6 46.39 11.80 -18.46
CA ASN A 6 45.13 12.21 -17.86
C ASN A 6 44.43 10.97 -17.31
N ASP A 7 44.72 10.72 -16.07
CA ASP A 7 43.96 9.83 -15.19
C ASP A 7 42.97 10.70 -14.42
N ASP A 8 41.77 10.87 -14.95
CA ASP A 8 40.67 11.43 -14.18
C ASP A 8 39.33 10.91 -14.70
N GLY A 9 38.79 9.92 -14.03
CA GLY A 9 37.49 9.36 -14.41
C GLY A 9 36.98 8.19 -13.61
N ARG A 10 37.52 7.91 -12.41
CA ARG A 10 37.01 6.83 -11.54
C ARG A 10 36.86 7.26 -10.10
N GLN A 11 35.98 8.21 -9.80
CA GLN A 11 35.56 8.54 -8.45
C GLN A 11 34.03 8.75 -8.38
N GLY A 12 33.26 7.72 -8.68
CA GLY A 12 31.78 7.81 -8.62
C GLY A 12 31.09 6.57 -8.09
N GLU A 13 31.77 5.44 -8.02
CA GLU A 13 31.11 4.15 -7.70
C GLU A 13 31.71 3.45 -6.47
N SER A 14 31.76 4.12 -5.33
CA SER A 14 32.15 3.41 -4.09
C SER A 14 31.61 4.10 -2.83
N ARG A 15 30.28 4.20 -2.69
CA ARG A 15 29.66 4.62 -1.42
C ARG A 15 28.54 3.72 -0.93
N LEU A 16 28.50 2.46 -1.37
CA LEU A 16 27.65 1.43 -0.76
C LEU A 16 28.52 0.26 -0.25
N SER A 17 29.66 0.57 0.30
CA SER A 17 30.46 -0.42 1.06
C SER A 17 29.72 -0.77 2.35
N GLY A 18 29.59 -2.06 2.67
CA GLY A 18 28.92 -2.73 3.77
C GLY A 18 28.97 -2.18 5.20
N SER A 19 29.46 -0.96 5.39
CA SER A 19 29.52 -0.22 6.66
C SER A 19 28.22 0.50 7.00
N GLY A 20 27.35 0.83 6.01
CA GLY A 20 26.12 1.59 6.25
C GLY A 20 24.97 0.76 6.85
N VAL A 21 24.87 -0.50 6.45
CA VAL A 21 23.74 -1.38 6.80
C VAL A 21 23.71 -1.74 8.30
N ASN A 22 24.87 -1.78 8.94
CA ASN A 22 25.00 -2.09 10.38
C ASN A 22 25.02 -0.85 11.30
N GLN A 23 24.67 0.33 10.77
CA GLN A 23 24.57 1.51 11.62
C GLN A 23 23.38 1.37 12.60
N PRO A 24 23.54 1.78 13.88
CA PRO A 24 22.52 1.59 14.91
C PRO A 24 21.13 2.13 14.54
N GLN A 25 21.08 3.23 13.80
CA GLN A 25 19.84 3.84 13.34
C GLN A 25 19.09 2.96 12.31
N PHE A 26 19.79 2.27 11.41
CA PHE A 26 19.16 1.35 10.44
C PHE A 26 18.65 0.10 11.14
N LEU A 27 19.40 -0.45 12.09
CA LEU A 27 18.94 -1.59 12.89
C LEU A 27 17.74 -1.24 13.76
N ALA A 28 17.68 -0.02 14.31
CA ALA A 28 16.52 0.47 15.05
C ALA A 28 15.30 0.60 14.13
N LEU A 29 15.47 1.22 12.96
CA LEU A 29 14.39 1.36 11.96
C LEU A 29 13.87 0.00 11.49
N GLU A 30 14.75 -0.96 11.18
CA GLU A 30 14.38 -2.31 10.76
C GLU A 30 13.50 -3.01 11.81
N ARG A 31 13.86 -2.92 13.09
CA ARG A 31 13.06 -3.48 14.19
C ARG A 31 11.67 -2.87 14.23
N GLU A 32 11.57 -1.54 14.17
CA GLU A 32 10.28 -0.84 14.23
C GLU A 32 9.41 -1.14 13.00
N LEU A 33 10.00 -1.20 11.80
CA LEU A 33 9.29 -1.61 10.58
C LEU A 33 8.80 -3.05 10.69
N THR A 34 9.61 -3.98 11.22
CA THR A 34 9.21 -5.38 11.43
C THR A 34 8.00 -5.46 12.36
N VAL A 35 8.00 -4.72 13.47
CA VAL A 35 6.86 -4.65 14.41
C VAL A 35 5.65 -4.04 13.74
N LEU A 36 5.83 -2.95 12.99
CA LEU A 36 4.76 -2.24 12.28
C LEU A 36 4.08 -3.15 11.26
N PHE A 37 4.85 -3.81 10.38
CA PHE A 37 4.30 -4.72 9.36
C PHE A 37 3.58 -5.92 9.95
N ARG A 38 4.11 -6.50 11.02
CA ARG A 38 3.44 -7.59 11.74
C ARG A 38 2.09 -7.14 12.31
N ARG A 39 2.04 -5.96 12.94
CA ARG A 39 0.79 -5.38 13.48
C ARG A 39 -0.19 -4.99 12.37
N ALA A 40 0.31 -4.42 11.28
CA ALA A 40 -0.52 -4.06 10.13
C ALA A 40 -1.19 -5.29 9.52
N ARG A 41 -0.44 -6.40 9.36
CA ARG A 41 -0.97 -7.67 8.84
C ARG A 41 -2.05 -8.27 9.77
N ALA A 42 -1.83 -8.25 11.09
CA ALA A 42 -2.83 -8.71 12.06
C ALA A 42 -4.11 -7.85 12.01
N ASN A 43 -3.96 -6.53 11.96
CA ASN A 43 -5.08 -5.59 11.87
C ASN A 43 -5.85 -5.72 10.55
N GLN A 44 -5.21 -6.11 9.45
CA GLN A 44 -5.87 -6.27 8.15
C GLN A 44 -6.95 -7.35 8.18
N GLY A 45 -6.68 -8.47 8.85
CA GLY A 45 -7.68 -9.53 9.02
C GLY A 45 -8.88 -9.09 9.89
N GLU A 46 -8.64 -8.28 10.89
CA GLU A 46 -9.68 -7.69 11.74
C GLU A 46 -10.57 -6.71 10.94
N MET A 47 -9.94 -5.79 10.20
CA MET A 47 -10.65 -4.86 9.33
C MET A 47 -11.44 -5.56 8.21
N ALA A 48 -10.91 -6.64 7.65
CA ALA A 48 -11.65 -7.45 6.68
C ALA A 48 -12.96 -7.99 7.29
N ARG A 49 -12.88 -8.60 8.47
CA ARG A 49 -14.07 -9.11 9.18
C ARG A 49 -15.04 -8.01 9.60
N GLU A 50 -14.56 -6.80 9.91
CA GLU A 50 -15.41 -5.64 10.19
C GLU A 50 -16.20 -5.19 8.94
N VAL A 51 -15.65 -5.34 7.72
CA VAL A 51 -16.36 -5.09 6.46
C VAL A 51 -17.39 -6.18 6.20
N HIS A 52 -16.97 -7.45 6.24
CA HIS A 52 -17.84 -8.60 6.05
C HIS A 52 -17.22 -9.84 6.73
N PRO A 53 -18.00 -10.66 7.48
CA PRO A 53 -17.47 -11.83 8.20
C PRO A 53 -16.74 -12.84 7.31
N ASP A 54 -17.19 -13.00 6.06
CA ASP A 54 -16.62 -13.94 5.10
C ASP A 54 -15.55 -13.29 4.18
N LEU A 55 -15.17 -12.04 4.44
CA LEU A 55 -14.15 -11.36 3.64
C LEU A 55 -12.76 -11.87 4.01
N GLU A 56 -12.06 -12.40 3.00
CA GLU A 56 -10.65 -12.75 3.14
C GLU A 56 -9.80 -11.49 3.40
N SER A 57 -8.84 -11.60 4.33
CA SER A 57 -7.94 -10.50 4.69
C SER A 57 -7.16 -9.96 3.48
N SER A 58 -6.78 -10.84 2.55
CA SER A 58 -6.08 -10.47 1.32
C SER A 58 -6.91 -9.59 0.37
N ALA A 59 -8.24 -9.68 0.42
CA ALA A 59 -9.15 -8.92 -0.43
C ALA A 59 -9.48 -7.51 0.14
N TYR A 60 -9.23 -7.27 1.44
CA TYR A 60 -9.47 -5.95 2.04
C TYR A 60 -8.69 -4.82 1.35
N GLY A 61 -7.43 -5.09 0.96
CA GLY A 61 -6.61 -4.12 0.23
C GLY A 61 -7.20 -3.69 -1.10
N LEU A 62 -7.91 -4.59 -1.80
CA LEU A 62 -8.63 -4.27 -3.05
C LEU A 62 -9.77 -3.30 -2.81
N LEU A 63 -10.57 -3.53 -1.77
CA LEU A 63 -11.68 -2.65 -1.42
C LEU A 63 -11.20 -1.26 -1.02
N VAL A 64 -10.10 -1.18 -0.25
CA VAL A 64 -9.48 0.12 0.10
C VAL A 64 -9.03 0.84 -1.16
N ARG A 65 -8.35 0.15 -2.08
CA ARG A 65 -7.89 0.72 -3.35
C ARG A 65 -9.03 1.26 -4.19
N LEU A 66 -10.10 0.48 -4.36
CA LEU A 66 -11.29 0.90 -5.09
C LEU A 66 -11.99 2.10 -4.44
N GLY A 67 -12.01 2.16 -3.12
CA GLY A 67 -12.56 3.31 -2.39
C GLY A 67 -11.74 4.60 -2.51
N GLU A 68 -10.45 4.49 -2.84
CA GLU A 68 -9.55 5.64 -3.00
C GLU A 68 -9.47 6.14 -4.44
N SER A 69 -9.45 5.24 -5.39
CA SER A 69 -9.21 5.55 -6.81
C SER A 69 -10.44 5.43 -7.70
N GLY A 70 -11.57 4.99 -7.16
CA GLY A 70 -12.75 4.69 -7.96
C GLY A 70 -12.63 3.41 -8.78
N GLY A 71 -13.41 3.30 -9.84
CA GLY A 71 -13.43 2.11 -10.71
C GLY A 71 -12.09 1.85 -11.39
N GLN A 72 -11.66 0.59 -11.40
CA GLN A 72 -10.39 0.17 -11.99
C GLN A 72 -10.53 -1.12 -12.79
N ARG A 73 -9.71 -1.28 -13.82
CA ARG A 73 -9.63 -2.55 -14.57
C ARG A 73 -9.01 -3.65 -13.70
N ALA A 74 -9.47 -4.88 -13.86
CA ALA A 74 -8.95 -6.02 -13.12
C ALA A 74 -7.44 -6.23 -13.34
N THR A 75 -6.92 -5.87 -14.52
CA THR A 75 -5.48 -5.91 -14.82
C THR A 75 -4.67 -4.94 -14.00
N ASP A 76 -5.21 -3.73 -13.79
CA ASP A 76 -4.53 -2.67 -13.05
C ASP A 76 -4.54 -2.98 -11.55
N LEU A 77 -5.65 -3.53 -11.05
CA LEU A 77 -5.74 -4.05 -9.69
C LEU A 77 -4.76 -5.20 -9.45
N ALA A 78 -4.62 -6.12 -10.40
CA ALA A 78 -3.68 -7.23 -10.31
C ALA A 78 -2.22 -6.73 -10.24
N ALA A 79 -1.88 -5.76 -11.07
CA ALA A 79 -0.55 -5.12 -11.07
C ALA A 79 -0.29 -4.38 -9.75
N TYR A 80 -1.27 -3.61 -9.27
CA TYR A 80 -1.15 -2.85 -8.02
C TYR A 80 -0.95 -3.75 -6.79
N ILE A 81 -1.72 -4.85 -6.70
CA ILE A 81 -1.61 -5.80 -5.56
C ILE A 81 -0.41 -6.74 -5.72
N GLY A 82 0.14 -6.89 -6.93
CA GLY A 82 1.26 -7.80 -7.19
C GLY A 82 0.84 -9.27 -7.28
N VAL A 83 -0.38 -9.56 -7.80
CA VAL A 83 -0.89 -10.92 -7.96
C VAL A 83 -1.16 -11.27 -9.41
N GLY A 84 -1.17 -12.58 -9.73
CA GLY A 84 -1.50 -13.06 -11.06
C GLY A 84 -2.99 -12.89 -11.42
N LYS A 85 -3.29 -12.84 -12.73
CA LYS A 85 -4.66 -12.65 -13.26
C LYS A 85 -5.67 -13.67 -12.71
N ALA A 86 -5.28 -14.93 -12.56
CA ALA A 86 -6.17 -15.97 -12.04
C ALA A 86 -6.54 -15.74 -10.58
N THR A 87 -5.56 -15.33 -9.75
CA THR A 87 -5.80 -14.96 -8.34
C THR A 87 -6.70 -13.74 -8.23
N MET A 88 -6.43 -12.69 -9.03
CA MET A 88 -7.28 -11.50 -9.09
C MET A 88 -8.71 -11.84 -9.47
N SER A 89 -8.90 -12.63 -10.54
CA SER A 89 -10.25 -13.02 -10.99
C SER A 89 -11.02 -13.77 -9.90
N ARG A 90 -10.36 -14.65 -9.15
CA ARG A 90 -10.99 -15.38 -8.04
C ARG A 90 -11.37 -14.44 -6.89
N GLN A 91 -10.47 -13.53 -6.51
CA GLN A 91 -10.76 -12.54 -5.45
C GLN A 91 -11.91 -11.61 -5.84
N LEU A 92 -11.94 -11.11 -7.08
CA LEU A 92 -13.03 -10.25 -7.56
C LEU A 92 -14.35 -10.97 -7.58
N ARG A 93 -14.39 -12.26 -8.01
CA ARG A 93 -15.62 -13.06 -7.97
C ARG A 93 -16.14 -13.21 -6.54
N ALA A 94 -15.28 -13.52 -5.58
CA ALA A 94 -15.68 -13.60 -4.18
C ALA A 94 -16.24 -12.27 -3.66
N LEU A 95 -15.65 -11.13 -4.03
CA LEU A 95 -16.16 -9.81 -3.69
C LEU A 95 -17.50 -9.47 -4.35
N GLU A 96 -17.73 -9.93 -5.59
CA GLU A 96 -19.01 -9.82 -6.28
C GLU A 96 -20.09 -10.68 -5.59
N GLU A 97 -19.77 -11.91 -5.20
CA GLU A 97 -20.66 -12.80 -4.46
C GLU A 97 -21.05 -12.24 -3.08
N LEU A 98 -20.15 -11.49 -2.43
CA LEU A 98 -20.44 -10.76 -1.20
C LEU A 98 -21.22 -9.44 -1.42
N GLY A 99 -21.49 -9.06 -2.67
CA GLY A 99 -22.19 -7.82 -3.00
C GLY A 99 -21.38 -6.54 -2.74
N LEU A 100 -20.06 -6.64 -2.56
CA LEU A 100 -19.20 -5.51 -2.20
C LEU A 100 -18.66 -4.77 -3.42
N VAL A 101 -18.55 -5.46 -4.56
CA VAL A 101 -18.11 -4.85 -5.84
C VAL A 101 -19.06 -5.26 -6.97
N ALA A 102 -19.05 -4.46 -8.03
CA ALA A 102 -19.76 -4.73 -9.28
C ALA A 102 -18.84 -4.45 -10.48
N ARG A 103 -19.22 -4.95 -11.65
CA ARG A 103 -18.55 -4.62 -12.91
C ARG A 103 -19.44 -3.67 -13.71
N GLU A 104 -18.83 -2.59 -14.17
CA GLU A 104 -19.48 -1.59 -15.00
C GLU A 104 -18.70 -1.42 -16.32
N PRO A 105 -19.36 -1.12 -17.45
CA PRO A 105 -18.65 -0.78 -18.67
C PRO A 105 -17.69 0.40 -18.45
N ASP A 106 -16.48 0.32 -19.00
CA ASP A 106 -15.54 1.43 -18.96
C ASP A 106 -16.05 2.55 -19.90
N PRO A 107 -16.34 3.76 -19.39
CA PRO A 107 -16.83 4.84 -20.23
C PRO A 107 -15.83 5.31 -21.30
N ALA A 108 -14.54 5.02 -21.11
CA ALA A 108 -13.49 5.35 -22.08
C ALA A 108 -13.25 4.26 -23.12
N ASP A 109 -13.65 3.02 -22.82
CA ASP A 109 -13.46 1.87 -23.71
C ASP A 109 -14.60 0.87 -23.52
N GLY A 110 -15.62 0.96 -24.34
CA GLY A 110 -16.83 0.11 -24.27
C GLY A 110 -16.58 -1.40 -24.39
N ARG A 111 -15.35 -1.85 -24.66
CA ARG A 111 -14.95 -3.26 -24.66
C ARG A 111 -14.35 -3.71 -23.32
N ALA A 112 -14.04 -2.77 -22.43
CA ALA A 112 -13.46 -3.02 -21.14
C ALA A 112 -14.49 -2.88 -20.02
N TRP A 113 -14.16 -3.48 -18.87
CA TRP A 113 -14.97 -3.43 -17.65
C TRP A 113 -14.16 -2.87 -16.51
N LEU A 114 -14.77 -1.96 -15.76
CA LEU A 114 -14.27 -1.46 -14.50
C LEU A 114 -14.90 -2.24 -13.35
N VAL A 115 -14.09 -2.54 -12.35
CA VAL A 115 -14.57 -3.02 -11.05
C VAL A 115 -14.77 -1.80 -10.17
N THR A 116 -15.97 -1.65 -9.60
CA THR A 116 -16.35 -0.53 -8.72
C THR A 116 -16.87 -1.07 -7.40
N LEU A 117 -16.82 -0.27 -6.34
CA LEU A 117 -17.54 -0.59 -5.10
C LEU A 117 -19.04 -0.40 -5.34
N THR A 118 -19.86 -1.34 -4.88
CA THR A 118 -21.30 -1.13 -4.74
C THR A 118 -21.60 -0.07 -3.68
N PRO A 119 -22.82 0.50 -3.62
CA PRO A 119 -23.22 1.39 -2.53
C PRO A 119 -23.02 0.74 -1.15
N GLU A 120 -23.34 -0.55 -1.00
CA GLU A 120 -23.09 -1.31 0.21
C GLU A 120 -21.59 -1.47 0.51
N GLY A 121 -20.78 -1.78 -0.51
CA GLY A 121 -19.33 -1.84 -0.38
C GLY A 121 -18.73 -0.52 0.06
N GLN A 122 -19.17 0.60 -0.52
CA GLN A 122 -18.74 1.94 -0.13
C GLN A 122 -19.07 2.26 1.32
N GLU A 123 -20.29 1.98 1.75
CA GLU A 123 -20.72 2.21 3.12
C GLU A 123 -19.91 1.40 4.13
N ARG A 124 -19.77 0.08 3.89
CA ARG A 124 -19.05 -0.82 4.79
C ARG A 124 -17.55 -0.47 4.89
N VAL A 125 -16.88 -0.25 3.76
CA VAL A 125 -15.47 0.17 3.72
C VAL A 125 -15.29 1.55 4.35
N GLY A 126 -16.22 2.48 4.12
CA GLY A 126 -16.21 3.81 4.71
C GLY A 126 -16.26 3.76 6.23
N ARG A 127 -17.17 2.98 6.82
CA ARG A 127 -17.28 2.79 8.29
C ARG A 127 -15.97 2.25 8.89
N VAL A 128 -15.40 1.21 8.30
CA VAL A 128 -14.14 0.63 8.77
C VAL A 128 -12.99 1.62 8.66
N ARG A 129 -12.95 2.41 7.58
CA ARG A 129 -11.96 3.48 7.38
C ARG A 129 -12.05 4.57 8.44
N GLU A 130 -13.26 5.01 8.77
CA GLU A 130 -13.49 6.00 9.82
C GLU A 130 -13.11 5.47 11.21
N ALA A 131 -13.50 4.24 11.55
CA ALA A 131 -13.09 3.58 12.78
C ALA A 131 -11.57 3.48 12.90
N ARG A 132 -10.88 3.16 11.79
CA ARG A 132 -9.41 3.14 11.73
C ARG A 132 -8.81 4.53 11.98
N ARG A 133 -9.34 5.58 11.34
CA ARG A 133 -8.90 6.97 11.55
C ARG A 133 -9.06 7.38 13.02
N ALA A 134 -10.21 7.11 13.62
CA ALA A 134 -10.48 7.40 15.02
C ALA A 134 -9.51 6.64 15.95
N ARG A 135 -9.13 5.41 15.60
CA ARG A 135 -8.15 4.60 16.33
C ARG A 135 -6.74 5.21 16.29
N TYR A 136 -6.33 5.70 15.12
CA TYR A 136 -5.05 6.43 14.99
C TYR A 136 -5.07 7.76 15.74
N ALA A 137 -6.15 8.54 15.62
CA ALA A 137 -6.28 9.80 16.34
C ALA A 137 -6.16 9.61 17.85
N ARG A 138 -6.79 8.56 18.43
CA ARG A 138 -6.63 8.23 19.84
C ARG A 138 -5.22 7.81 20.22
N ARG A 139 -4.52 7.03 19.38
CA ARG A 139 -3.16 6.55 19.65
C ARG A 139 -2.11 7.64 19.56
N LEU A 140 -2.35 8.64 18.74
CA LEU A 140 -1.44 9.75 18.49
C LEU A 140 -1.91 11.05 19.18
N GLY A 141 -2.95 10.95 20.02
CA GLY A 141 -3.58 12.13 20.66
C GLY A 141 -2.64 12.92 21.55
N ASP A 142 -1.65 12.26 22.14
CA ASP A 142 -0.64 12.87 23.03
C ASP A 142 0.63 13.32 22.27
N TRP A 143 0.69 13.11 20.96
CA TRP A 143 1.82 13.52 20.12
C TRP A 143 1.70 14.98 19.71
N ASP A 144 2.84 15.67 19.59
CA ASP A 144 2.84 16.99 18.95
C ASP A 144 2.37 16.84 17.47
N PRO A 145 1.43 17.68 17.02
CA PRO A 145 0.98 17.67 15.62
C PRO A 145 2.13 17.76 14.60
N ARG A 146 3.25 18.42 14.97
CA ARG A 146 4.45 18.50 14.13
C ARG A 146 5.15 17.15 13.99
N GLU A 147 5.21 16.35 15.06
CA GLU A 147 5.77 14.99 15.01
C GLU A 147 4.92 14.08 14.13
N VAL A 148 3.60 14.18 14.22
CA VAL A 148 2.68 13.43 13.35
C VAL A 148 2.88 13.81 11.87
N ALA A 149 3.01 15.12 11.58
CA ALA A 149 3.26 15.60 10.23
C ALA A 149 4.62 15.14 9.70
N GLU A 150 5.66 15.18 10.52
CA GLU A 150 7.00 14.72 10.14
C GLU A 150 7.03 13.20 9.90
N LEU A 151 6.38 12.41 10.74
CA LEU A 151 6.23 10.97 10.51
C LEU A 151 5.53 10.68 9.18
N ALA A 152 4.46 11.41 8.88
CA ALA A 152 3.74 11.26 7.61
C ALA A 152 4.63 11.61 6.40
N ARG A 153 5.42 12.68 6.49
CA ARG A 153 6.37 13.09 5.47
C ARG A 153 7.45 12.04 5.22
N LEU A 154 8.06 11.52 6.31
CA LEU A 154 9.11 10.49 6.22
C LEU A 154 8.59 9.17 5.64
N LEU A 155 7.38 8.74 6.04
CA LEU A 155 6.73 7.57 5.46
C LEU A 155 6.40 7.76 3.97
N HIS A 156 6.01 8.97 3.57
CA HIS A 156 5.77 9.28 2.15
C HIS A 156 7.07 9.14 1.33
N GLU A 157 8.19 9.68 1.81
CA GLU A 157 9.50 9.56 1.14
C GLU A 157 9.95 8.09 1.05
N LEU A 158 9.78 7.33 2.14
CA LEU A 158 10.09 5.90 2.15
C LEU A 158 9.27 5.13 1.11
N ASN A 159 7.97 5.36 1.05
CA ASN A 159 7.07 4.69 0.11
C ASN A 159 7.43 5.00 -1.34
N ARG A 160 7.74 6.26 -1.68
CA ARG A 160 8.20 6.63 -3.02
C ARG A 160 9.49 5.92 -3.43
N GLY A 161 10.40 5.67 -2.48
CA GLY A 161 11.64 4.94 -2.73
C GLY A 161 11.43 3.46 -3.03
N MET A 162 10.29 2.88 -2.63
CA MET A 162 9.96 1.47 -2.82
C MET A 162 9.17 1.19 -4.12
N GLU A 163 8.71 2.22 -4.84
CA GLU A 163 7.97 2.09 -6.10
C GLU A 163 8.87 1.89 -7.34
N LYS A 164 10.16 1.77 -7.14
CA LYS A 164 11.16 1.49 -8.19
C LYS A 164 11.60 0.04 -8.10
#